data_030e35e84dab2d95a70c8c06411badeb
#
_entry.id   030e35e84dab2d95a70c8c06411badeb
#
_cell.length_a   1.000
_cell.length_b   1.000
_cell.length_c   1.000
_cell.angle_alpha   90.00
_cell.angle_beta   90.00
_cell.angle_gamma   90.00
#
_symmetry.space_group_name_H-M   'P 1'
#
loop_
_entity.id
_entity.type
_entity.pdbx_description
1 polymer ?
#
loop_
_entity_poly.entity_id
_entity_poly.type
_entity_poly.pdbx_seq_one_letter_code
_entity_poly.pdbx_strand_id
1 'polypeptide(L)'
;MVMNVYRQIDRSDLQFDFLLKEKVDDGYEQEVKALGGHIFYVESPKKIGVKNYIKNVKAVIEQNGPYCAVHSHMNVMSGLIMFSAWLSGINLRISHSHSTRFTNSFPTIILGKTLIKIFANKKVACGQKAGKALFGQSKFSVIPNGIDTAKYYVYDENTRSILRRKLNMKLDAFQICHVGRFVDVKNHKFILEVARELKNDNVNFQVHLLGDGELFDEIHQMANEMNLEEVCFHGSVENVNEYLKASDLFILPSKYEGLPVTLVEAQSAGVKCLVSNGVPTEADFNLGLMEALPLEKDIWVTRIKQCVSNKKRIAQSDIESAIRNRGYDIKESANKMLEVYL
;
A
#
# COMPACT_ATOMS: atom_id res chain seq x y z
N MET A 1 -2.72 6.26 1.76
CA MET A 1 -1.54 7.08 2.04
C MET A 1 -1.87 8.57 2.09
N VAL A 2 -2.33 9.21 1.00
CA VAL A 2 -2.64 10.66 1.00
C VAL A 2 -3.60 11.04 2.11
N MET A 3 -4.69 10.30 2.31
CA MET A 3 -5.64 10.53 3.41
C MET A 3 -4.99 10.44 4.80
N ASN A 4 -4.00 9.55 4.99
CA ASN A 4 -3.29 9.49 6.27
C ASN A 4 -2.54 10.80 6.58
N VAL A 5 -1.91 11.41 5.56
CA VAL A 5 -1.29 12.73 5.70
C VAL A 5 -2.35 13.80 5.92
N TYR A 6 -3.42 13.79 5.10
CA TYR A 6 -4.49 14.79 5.18
C TYR A 6 -5.21 14.85 6.54
N ARG A 7 -5.31 13.72 7.23
CA ARG A 7 -5.83 13.65 8.62
C ARG A 7 -4.91 14.30 9.64
N GLN A 8 -3.62 14.42 9.37
CA GLN A 8 -2.59 14.89 10.32
C GLN A 8 -2.21 16.36 10.13
N ILE A 9 -2.48 16.95 8.96
CA ILE A 9 -2.11 18.35 8.68
C ILE A 9 -3.04 19.33 9.38
N ASP A 10 -2.50 20.51 9.71
CA ASP A 10 -3.33 21.66 10.11
C ASP A 10 -3.99 22.26 8.86
N ARG A 11 -5.30 22.11 8.79
CA ARG A 11 -6.08 22.55 7.63
C ARG A 11 -6.40 24.04 7.64
N SER A 12 -6.05 24.77 8.69
CA SER A 12 -6.07 26.24 8.68
C SER A 12 -4.95 26.82 7.83
N ASP A 13 -3.81 26.12 7.77
CA ASP A 13 -2.63 26.56 7.05
C ASP A 13 -2.54 25.97 5.63
N LEU A 14 -2.98 24.72 5.48
CA LEU A 14 -2.88 24.00 4.21
C LEU A 14 -4.11 23.11 3.98
N GLN A 15 -4.84 23.37 2.90
CA GLN A 15 -6.01 22.59 2.50
C GLN A 15 -5.72 21.80 1.22
N PHE A 16 -6.22 20.55 1.15
CA PHE A 16 -6.10 19.70 -0.03
C PHE A 16 -7.44 19.59 -0.76
N ASP A 17 -7.37 19.76 -2.07
CA ASP A 17 -8.38 19.31 -3.00
C ASP A 17 -7.86 18.12 -3.81
N PHE A 18 -8.75 17.25 -4.28
CA PHE A 18 -8.39 15.99 -4.90
C PHE A 18 -8.88 15.92 -6.35
N LEU A 19 -7.98 15.54 -7.26
CA LEU A 19 -8.31 15.27 -8.65
C LEU A 19 -8.22 13.76 -8.90
N LEU A 20 -9.35 13.13 -9.20
CA LEU A 20 -9.48 11.70 -9.44
C LEU A 20 -9.84 11.41 -10.91
N LYS A 21 -9.55 10.19 -11.37
CA LYS A 21 -9.87 9.75 -12.74
C LYS A 21 -11.29 9.24 -12.90
N GLU A 22 -11.89 8.78 -11.82
CA GLU A 22 -13.24 8.17 -11.77
C GLU A 22 -13.78 8.20 -10.34
N LYS A 23 -15.09 8.14 -10.22
CA LYS A 23 -15.75 8.00 -8.94
C LYS A 23 -15.54 6.57 -8.43
N VAL A 24 -15.09 6.43 -7.19
CA VAL A 24 -14.91 5.15 -6.50
C VAL A 24 -15.74 5.20 -5.22
N ASP A 25 -16.54 4.19 -5.00
CA ASP A 25 -17.38 4.10 -3.80
C ASP A 25 -16.57 3.49 -2.64
N ASP A 26 -15.52 4.21 -2.23
CA ASP A 26 -14.57 3.80 -1.19
C ASP A 26 -14.75 4.53 0.15
N GLY A 27 -15.80 5.35 0.29
CA GLY A 27 -16.11 6.12 1.49
C GLY A 27 -15.24 7.36 1.73
N TYR A 28 -14.14 7.55 1.03
CA TYR A 28 -13.26 8.71 1.24
C TYR A 28 -13.86 10.03 0.77
N GLU A 29 -14.86 10.03 -0.14
CA GLU A 29 -15.53 11.26 -0.57
C GLU A 29 -16.16 12.02 0.57
N GLN A 30 -16.88 11.32 1.44
CA GLN A 30 -17.54 11.94 2.60
C GLN A 30 -16.52 12.49 3.58
N GLU A 31 -15.46 11.73 3.83
CA GLU A 31 -14.39 12.16 4.73
C GLU A 31 -13.64 13.39 4.18
N VAL A 32 -13.28 13.41 2.90
CA VAL A 32 -12.63 14.57 2.27
C VAL A 32 -13.47 15.82 2.43
N LYS A 33 -14.80 15.73 2.16
CA LYS A 33 -15.73 16.82 2.34
C LYS A 33 -15.85 17.28 3.80
N ALA A 34 -15.93 16.33 4.74
CA ALA A 34 -15.97 16.62 6.17
C ALA A 34 -14.71 17.32 6.68
N LEU A 35 -13.56 17.04 6.04
CA LEU A 35 -12.29 17.70 6.31
C LEU A 35 -12.11 19.04 5.54
N GLY A 36 -13.13 19.49 4.79
CA GLY A 36 -13.13 20.76 4.07
C GLY A 36 -12.54 20.72 2.65
N GLY A 37 -12.14 19.56 2.15
CA GLY A 37 -11.59 19.40 0.80
C GLY A 37 -12.67 19.16 -0.27
N HIS A 38 -12.31 19.43 -1.52
CA HIS A 38 -13.15 19.16 -2.68
C HIS A 38 -12.58 18.02 -3.52
N ILE A 39 -13.47 17.34 -4.26
CA ILE A 39 -13.09 16.26 -5.17
C ILE A 39 -13.57 16.62 -6.58
N PHE A 40 -12.63 16.58 -7.52
CA PHE A 40 -12.87 16.81 -8.95
C PHE A 40 -12.56 15.55 -9.75
N TYR A 41 -13.17 15.39 -10.92
CA TYR A 41 -13.00 14.22 -11.77
C TYR A 41 -12.56 14.61 -13.16
N VAL A 42 -11.49 13.97 -13.66
CA VAL A 42 -11.05 14.06 -15.04
C VAL A 42 -10.76 12.66 -15.56
N GLU A 43 -11.52 12.22 -16.53
CA GLU A 43 -11.35 10.91 -17.14
C GLU A 43 -9.92 10.70 -17.69
N SER A 44 -9.50 9.43 -17.71
CA SER A 44 -8.12 9.08 -18.12
C SER A 44 -7.81 9.49 -19.57
N PRO A 45 -6.54 9.79 -19.89
CA PRO A 45 -6.12 10.13 -21.25
C PRO A 45 -6.41 9.03 -22.27
N LYS A 46 -6.56 7.78 -21.83
CA LYS A 46 -6.95 6.65 -22.70
C LYS A 46 -8.39 6.80 -23.22
N LYS A 47 -9.28 7.39 -22.41
CA LYS A 47 -10.70 7.59 -22.78
C LYS A 47 -10.90 8.87 -23.61
N ILE A 48 -10.33 9.99 -23.18
CA ILE A 48 -10.63 11.31 -23.76
C ILE A 48 -9.52 11.88 -24.64
N GLY A 49 -8.39 11.17 -24.76
CA GLY A 49 -7.20 11.66 -25.48
C GLY A 49 -6.34 12.62 -24.64
N VAL A 50 -5.04 12.66 -24.95
CA VAL A 50 -4.05 13.44 -24.19
C VAL A 50 -4.35 14.95 -24.21
N LYS A 51 -4.76 15.51 -25.38
CA LYS A 51 -5.05 16.94 -25.53
C LYS A 51 -6.22 17.37 -24.62
N ASN A 52 -7.32 16.62 -24.65
CA ASN A 52 -8.50 16.91 -23.82
C ASN A 52 -8.18 16.71 -22.33
N TYR A 53 -7.39 15.70 -21.99
CA TYR A 53 -6.95 15.47 -20.61
C TYR A 53 -6.20 16.69 -20.06
N ILE A 54 -5.20 17.18 -20.79
CA ILE A 54 -4.43 18.39 -20.41
C ILE A 54 -5.36 19.59 -20.26
N LYS A 55 -6.29 19.81 -21.23
CA LYS A 55 -7.26 20.91 -21.18
C LYS A 55 -8.14 20.81 -19.94
N ASN A 56 -8.68 19.63 -19.63
CA ASN A 56 -9.59 19.45 -18.51
C ASN A 56 -8.88 19.59 -17.16
N VAL A 57 -7.66 19.03 -17.01
CA VAL A 57 -6.85 19.22 -15.80
C VAL A 57 -6.54 20.70 -15.58
N LYS A 58 -6.14 21.42 -16.65
CA LYS A 58 -5.90 22.85 -16.60
C LYS A 58 -7.17 23.61 -16.18
N ALA A 59 -8.32 23.28 -16.74
CA ALA A 59 -9.59 23.92 -16.40
C ALA A 59 -9.95 23.72 -14.91
N VAL A 60 -9.77 22.51 -14.37
CA VAL A 60 -10.00 22.26 -12.94
C VAL A 60 -9.11 23.15 -12.08
N ILE A 61 -7.81 23.25 -12.41
CA ILE A 61 -6.86 24.07 -11.65
C ILE A 61 -7.28 25.56 -11.68
N GLU A 62 -7.64 26.08 -12.85
CA GLU A 62 -7.94 27.51 -13.02
C GLU A 62 -9.30 27.93 -12.46
N GLN A 63 -10.30 27.04 -12.50
CA GLN A 63 -11.67 27.36 -12.07
C GLN A 63 -11.86 27.22 -10.54
N ASN A 64 -11.02 26.43 -9.88
CA ASN A 64 -11.18 26.11 -8.45
C ASN A 64 -10.02 26.64 -7.57
N GLY A 65 -9.05 27.31 -8.18
CA GLY A 65 -7.94 27.93 -7.46
C GLY A 65 -8.31 29.21 -6.69
N PRO A 66 -7.33 29.89 -6.10
CA PRO A 66 -5.90 29.73 -6.36
C PRO A 66 -5.25 28.55 -5.63
N TYR A 67 -4.45 27.76 -6.34
CA TYR A 67 -3.64 26.68 -5.75
C TYR A 67 -2.17 27.10 -5.64
N CYS A 68 -1.55 26.88 -4.48
CA CYS A 68 -0.11 27.10 -4.28
C CYS A 68 0.74 25.99 -4.89
N ALA A 69 0.21 24.75 -4.94
CA ALA A 69 0.93 23.58 -5.40
C ALA A 69 0.03 22.58 -6.14
N VAL A 70 0.61 21.79 -7.04
CA VAL A 70 0.02 20.57 -7.59
C VAL A 70 0.94 19.40 -7.27
N HIS A 71 0.43 18.41 -6.52
CA HIS A 71 1.12 17.21 -6.11
C HIS A 71 0.50 15.97 -6.76
N SER A 72 1.24 15.28 -7.62
CA SER A 72 0.75 14.12 -8.35
C SER A 72 1.35 12.81 -7.88
N HIS A 73 0.49 11.83 -7.61
CA HIS A 73 0.83 10.47 -7.18
C HIS A 73 0.67 9.42 -8.30
N MET A 74 0.65 9.85 -9.57
CA MET A 74 0.31 8.99 -10.71
C MET A 74 1.54 8.40 -11.43
N ASN A 75 2.69 8.30 -10.77
CA ASN A 75 3.92 7.79 -11.36
C ASN A 75 4.24 8.45 -12.73
N VAL A 76 4.41 7.69 -13.82
CA VAL A 76 4.73 8.24 -15.15
C VAL A 76 3.66 9.18 -15.70
N MET A 77 2.38 8.97 -15.34
CA MET A 77 1.28 9.84 -15.75
C MET A 77 1.33 11.21 -15.08
N SER A 78 2.09 11.36 -13.98
CA SER A 78 2.37 12.67 -13.38
C SER A 78 2.97 13.66 -14.37
N GLY A 79 3.62 13.20 -15.44
CA GLY A 79 4.17 14.08 -16.48
C GLY A 79 3.13 14.98 -17.12
N LEU A 80 1.96 14.45 -17.46
CA LEU A 80 0.86 15.23 -18.03
C LEU A 80 0.28 16.22 -17.01
N ILE A 81 0.16 15.82 -15.75
CA ILE A 81 -0.29 16.68 -14.66
C ILE A 81 0.69 17.85 -14.43
N MET A 82 1.99 17.55 -14.36
CA MET A 82 3.02 18.59 -14.19
C MET A 82 3.02 19.59 -15.35
N PHE A 83 2.83 19.12 -16.56
CA PHE A 83 2.69 19.98 -17.74
C PHE A 83 1.42 20.84 -17.67
N SER A 84 0.27 20.27 -17.30
CA SER A 84 -0.98 21.02 -17.12
C SER A 84 -0.86 22.09 -16.03
N ALA A 85 -0.26 21.74 -14.89
CA ALA A 85 -0.01 22.68 -13.79
C ALA A 85 0.93 23.84 -14.20
N TRP A 86 1.95 23.53 -15.00
CA TRP A 86 2.83 24.56 -15.57
C TRP A 86 2.07 25.53 -16.50
N LEU A 87 1.19 25.00 -17.37
CA LEU A 87 0.33 25.81 -18.22
C LEU A 87 -0.66 26.69 -17.44
N SER A 88 -1.04 26.28 -16.23
CA SER A 88 -1.90 27.03 -15.31
C SER A 88 -1.12 28.00 -14.39
N GLY A 89 0.18 28.16 -14.59
CA GLY A 89 1.02 29.08 -13.80
C GLY A 89 1.34 28.61 -12.37
N ILE A 90 1.10 27.33 -12.04
CA ILE A 90 1.42 26.80 -10.71
C ILE A 90 2.95 26.74 -10.50
N ASN A 91 3.44 27.39 -9.46
CA ASN A 91 4.87 27.45 -9.18
C ASN A 91 5.41 26.16 -8.58
N LEU A 92 4.71 25.53 -7.63
CA LEU A 92 5.16 24.31 -6.97
C LEU A 92 4.49 23.08 -7.60
N ARG A 93 5.30 22.28 -8.30
CA ARG A 93 4.84 21.11 -9.05
C ARG A 93 5.60 19.87 -8.59
N ILE A 94 4.90 19.00 -7.85
CA ILE A 94 5.48 17.87 -7.13
C ILE A 94 5.08 16.58 -7.83
N SER A 95 6.07 15.78 -8.24
CA SER A 95 5.85 14.41 -8.72
C SER A 95 6.27 13.41 -7.66
N HIS A 96 5.35 12.51 -7.26
CA HIS A 96 5.58 11.50 -6.23
C HIS A 96 5.56 10.09 -6.82
N SER A 97 6.63 9.33 -6.59
CA SER A 97 6.78 7.95 -7.05
C SER A 97 6.40 6.94 -5.99
N HIS A 98 5.54 5.97 -6.37
CA HIS A 98 5.08 4.88 -5.49
C HIS A 98 5.37 3.48 -6.03
N SER A 99 5.98 3.35 -7.22
CA SER A 99 6.20 2.07 -7.88
C SER A 99 7.60 1.93 -8.43
N THR A 100 8.10 0.69 -8.39
CA THR A 100 9.38 0.32 -9.01
C THR A 100 9.22 -0.13 -10.46
N ARG A 101 7.99 -0.48 -10.88
CA ARG A 101 7.65 -0.91 -12.25
C ARG A 101 6.41 -0.15 -12.75
N PHE A 102 6.35 0.05 -14.06
CA PHE A 102 5.26 0.75 -14.72
C PHE A 102 4.66 -0.16 -15.80
N THR A 103 3.34 -0.30 -15.78
CA THR A 103 2.57 -1.12 -16.74
C THR A 103 2.21 -0.36 -18.02
N ASN A 104 2.63 0.89 -18.14
CA ASN A 104 2.40 1.72 -19.31
C ASN A 104 3.26 1.26 -20.50
N SER A 105 2.83 1.57 -21.73
CA SER A 105 3.64 1.33 -22.94
C SER A 105 4.95 2.10 -22.88
N PHE A 106 5.98 1.59 -23.53
CA PHE A 106 7.32 2.19 -23.54
C PHE A 106 7.33 3.67 -23.99
N PRO A 107 6.63 4.08 -25.07
CA PRO A 107 6.54 5.50 -25.43
C PRO A 107 5.89 6.37 -24.34
N THR A 108 4.87 5.86 -23.67
CA THR A 108 4.20 6.58 -22.56
C THR A 108 5.16 6.76 -21.38
N ILE A 109 5.98 5.76 -21.08
CA ILE A 109 6.98 5.85 -20.00
C ILE A 109 8.02 6.92 -20.33
N ILE A 110 8.55 6.92 -21.55
CA ILE A 110 9.55 7.93 -21.98
C ILE A 110 8.94 9.32 -21.92
N LEU A 111 7.78 9.52 -22.53
CA LEU A 111 7.09 10.83 -22.52
C LEU A 111 6.84 11.31 -21.09
N GLY A 112 6.27 10.45 -20.25
CA GLY A 112 5.96 10.81 -18.87
C GLY A 112 7.19 11.20 -18.06
N LYS A 113 8.27 10.40 -18.14
CA LYS A 113 9.54 10.74 -17.47
C LYS A 113 10.17 12.04 -18.00
N THR A 114 10.10 12.29 -19.31
CA THR A 114 10.60 13.52 -19.91
C THR A 114 9.82 14.73 -19.41
N LEU A 115 8.49 14.65 -19.40
CA LEU A 115 7.65 15.74 -18.89
C LEU A 115 7.88 15.98 -17.38
N ILE A 116 8.02 14.93 -16.58
CA ILE A 116 8.38 15.06 -15.16
C ILE A 116 9.75 15.75 -15.00
N LYS A 117 10.74 15.35 -15.81
CA LYS A 117 12.08 15.95 -15.76
C LYS A 117 12.06 17.45 -16.03
N ILE A 118 11.22 17.89 -16.97
CA ILE A 118 11.13 19.29 -17.41
C ILE A 118 10.23 20.10 -16.47
N PHE A 119 9.05 19.60 -16.11
CA PHE A 119 7.99 20.40 -15.49
C PHE A 119 7.84 20.18 -13.99
N ALA A 120 8.32 19.07 -13.40
CA ALA A 120 8.33 18.91 -11.95
C ALA A 120 9.56 19.61 -11.34
N ASN A 121 9.33 20.51 -10.37
CA ASN A 121 10.41 21.18 -9.66
C ASN A 121 10.69 20.60 -8.27
N LYS A 122 9.78 19.78 -7.73
CA LYS A 122 10.03 18.91 -6.56
C LYS A 122 9.74 17.45 -6.94
N LYS A 123 10.57 16.55 -6.47
CA LYS A 123 10.46 15.10 -6.73
C LYS A 123 10.52 14.37 -5.41
N VAL A 124 9.52 13.53 -5.15
CA VAL A 124 9.36 12.76 -3.91
C VAL A 124 9.16 11.29 -4.26
N ALA A 125 9.60 10.39 -3.42
CA ALA A 125 9.37 8.96 -3.58
C ALA A 125 9.08 8.29 -2.23
N CYS A 126 8.28 7.24 -2.22
CA CYS A 126 8.02 6.46 -1.01
C CYS A 126 9.22 5.59 -0.58
N GLY A 127 10.22 5.41 -1.45
CA GLY A 127 11.45 4.64 -1.20
C GLY A 127 12.49 4.89 -2.29
N GLN A 128 13.73 4.52 -2.01
CA GLN A 128 14.85 4.75 -2.93
C GLN A 128 14.67 4.07 -4.29
N LYS A 129 14.21 2.80 -4.29
CA LYS A 129 13.98 2.04 -5.53
C LYS A 129 12.88 2.69 -6.39
N ALA A 130 11.78 3.12 -5.77
CA ALA A 130 10.68 3.80 -6.46
C ALA A 130 11.14 5.14 -7.08
N GLY A 131 11.93 5.91 -6.33
CA GLY A 131 12.50 7.18 -6.82
C GLY A 131 13.44 6.97 -8.00
N LYS A 132 14.38 6.04 -7.90
CA LYS A 132 15.30 5.71 -9.00
C LYS A 132 14.55 5.21 -10.24
N ALA A 133 13.48 4.41 -10.06
CA ALA A 133 12.67 3.92 -11.17
C ALA A 133 12.00 5.04 -11.96
N LEU A 134 11.44 6.06 -11.30
CA LEU A 134 10.74 7.15 -11.98
C LEU A 134 11.67 8.30 -12.40
N PHE A 135 12.59 8.71 -11.52
CA PHE A 135 13.39 9.93 -11.69
C PHE A 135 14.81 9.68 -12.22
N GLY A 136 15.25 8.42 -12.30
CA GLY A 136 16.61 8.05 -12.72
C GLY A 136 17.67 8.64 -11.77
N GLN A 137 18.59 9.41 -12.33
CA GLN A 137 19.67 10.08 -11.58
C GLN A 137 19.31 11.47 -11.01
N SER A 138 18.05 11.94 -11.24
CA SER A 138 17.63 13.23 -10.67
C SER A 138 17.56 13.14 -9.14
N LYS A 139 17.90 14.24 -8.47
CA LYS A 139 17.70 14.35 -7.00
C LYS A 139 16.23 14.25 -6.66
N PHE A 140 15.89 13.54 -5.59
CA PHE A 140 14.55 13.42 -5.02
C PHE A 140 14.63 13.21 -3.51
N SER A 141 13.57 13.59 -2.81
CA SER A 141 13.40 13.32 -1.38
C SER A 141 12.70 11.98 -1.18
N VAL A 142 13.09 11.24 -0.14
CA VAL A 142 12.38 10.02 0.24
C VAL A 142 11.51 10.31 1.45
N ILE A 143 10.20 10.12 1.29
CA ILE A 143 9.20 10.23 2.36
C ILE A 143 8.43 8.92 2.37
N PRO A 144 8.71 8.02 3.33
CA PRO A 144 8.00 6.75 3.45
C PRO A 144 6.50 6.96 3.62
N ASN A 145 5.70 5.98 3.18
CA ASN A 145 4.27 5.99 3.43
C ASN A 145 4.01 5.72 4.91
N GLY A 146 3.79 6.77 5.67
CA GLY A 146 3.52 6.68 7.10
C GLY A 146 2.19 5.99 7.40
N ILE A 147 2.17 5.25 8.51
CA ILE A 147 1.00 4.59 9.06
C ILE A 147 0.73 5.07 10.48
N ASP A 148 -0.53 5.01 10.90
CA ASP A 148 -0.91 5.23 12.29
C ASP A 148 -0.57 3.97 13.11
N THR A 149 0.63 3.97 13.66
CA THR A 149 1.22 2.81 14.34
C THR A 149 0.45 2.40 15.60
N ALA A 150 -0.20 3.35 16.27
CA ALA A 150 -1.00 3.06 17.47
C ALA A 150 -2.16 2.07 17.18
N LYS A 151 -2.66 2.02 15.95
CA LYS A 151 -3.72 1.08 15.56
C LYS A 151 -3.26 -0.38 15.52
N TYR A 152 -1.95 -0.63 15.41
CA TYR A 152 -1.39 -1.97 15.20
C TYR A 152 -0.83 -2.61 16.46
N TYR A 153 -0.76 -1.90 17.59
CA TYR A 153 -0.21 -2.45 18.83
C TYR A 153 -1.07 -3.59 19.40
N VAL A 154 -0.41 -4.65 19.84
CA VAL A 154 -1.00 -5.76 20.57
C VAL A 154 -0.40 -5.79 21.97
N TYR A 155 -1.19 -5.45 22.96
CA TYR A 155 -0.73 -5.33 24.33
C TYR A 155 -0.49 -6.69 25.00
N ASP A 156 -1.33 -7.70 24.69
CA ASP A 156 -1.24 -9.04 25.31
C ASP A 156 -1.99 -10.13 24.50
N GLU A 157 -1.82 -11.38 24.92
CA GLU A 157 -2.49 -12.55 24.33
C GLU A 157 -4.01 -12.56 24.56
N ASN A 158 -4.47 -11.95 25.64
CA ASN A 158 -5.90 -11.85 25.92
C ASN A 158 -6.58 -10.96 24.87
N THR A 159 -5.98 -9.80 24.57
CA THR A 159 -6.43 -8.92 23.48
C THR A 159 -6.53 -9.66 22.16
N ARG A 160 -5.54 -10.50 21.82
CA ARG A 160 -5.54 -11.32 20.60
C ARG A 160 -6.68 -12.33 20.61
N SER A 161 -6.90 -13.03 21.73
CA SER A 161 -7.99 -14.00 21.85
C SER A 161 -9.36 -13.36 21.71
N ILE A 162 -9.55 -12.15 22.27
CA ILE A 162 -10.76 -11.34 22.10
C ILE A 162 -10.97 -10.97 20.62
N LEU A 163 -9.91 -10.51 19.93
CA LEU A 163 -9.99 -10.19 18.50
C LEU A 163 -10.33 -11.42 17.65
N ARG A 164 -9.74 -12.59 17.92
CA ARG A 164 -10.07 -13.83 17.23
C ARG A 164 -11.55 -14.20 17.37
N ARG A 165 -12.11 -14.09 18.59
CA ARG A 165 -13.55 -14.32 18.79
C ARG A 165 -14.41 -13.32 18.02
N LYS A 166 -14.06 -12.02 18.08
CA LYS A 166 -14.75 -10.94 17.33
C LYS A 166 -14.76 -11.19 15.83
N LEU A 167 -13.64 -11.71 15.29
CA LEU A 167 -13.43 -11.96 13.87
C LEU A 167 -13.87 -13.39 13.44
N ASN A 168 -14.49 -14.17 14.32
CA ASN A 168 -14.90 -15.56 14.08
C ASN A 168 -13.75 -16.48 13.63
N MET A 169 -12.53 -16.24 14.14
CA MET A 169 -11.37 -17.09 13.88
C MET A 169 -11.33 -18.28 14.85
N LYS A 170 -10.88 -19.45 14.39
CA LYS A 170 -10.66 -20.63 15.23
C LYS A 170 -9.53 -20.32 16.25
N LEU A 171 -9.80 -20.50 17.55
CA LEU A 171 -8.84 -20.11 18.59
C LEU A 171 -7.62 -21.02 18.64
N ASP A 172 -7.78 -22.26 18.27
CA ASP A 172 -6.78 -23.34 18.29
C ASP A 172 -5.99 -23.49 16.99
N ALA A 173 -6.42 -22.80 15.89
CA ALA A 173 -5.73 -22.83 14.63
C ALA A 173 -4.63 -21.75 14.51
N PHE A 174 -3.61 -22.05 13.71
CA PHE A 174 -2.57 -21.09 13.34
C PHE A 174 -3.14 -20.09 12.32
N GLN A 175 -3.15 -18.81 12.66
CA GLN A 175 -3.80 -17.76 11.88
C GLN A 175 -2.82 -17.10 10.91
N ILE A 176 -3.05 -17.29 9.60
CA ILE A 176 -2.26 -16.72 8.52
C ILE A 176 -3.06 -15.61 7.86
N CYS A 177 -2.48 -14.44 7.66
CA CYS A 177 -3.13 -13.31 7.00
C CYS A 177 -2.39 -12.91 5.73
N HIS A 178 -3.16 -12.57 4.69
CA HIS A 178 -2.70 -11.88 3.49
C HIS A 178 -3.60 -10.68 3.21
N VAL A 179 -3.00 -9.53 2.90
CA VAL A 179 -3.73 -8.30 2.56
C VAL A 179 -3.26 -7.79 1.21
N GLY A 180 -4.15 -7.75 0.24
CA GLY A 180 -3.80 -7.27 -1.10
C GLY A 180 -4.94 -7.35 -2.10
N ARG A 181 -4.86 -6.52 -3.15
CA ARG A 181 -5.81 -6.62 -4.27
C ARG A 181 -5.71 -7.97 -4.97
N PHE A 182 -6.82 -8.55 -5.36
CA PHE A 182 -6.85 -9.79 -6.16
C PHE A 182 -6.47 -9.52 -7.60
N VAL A 183 -5.16 -9.38 -7.82
CA VAL A 183 -4.51 -9.18 -9.12
C VAL A 183 -3.31 -10.12 -9.25
N ASP A 184 -2.90 -10.45 -10.47
CA ASP A 184 -1.85 -11.43 -10.76
C ASP A 184 -0.54 -11.20 -9.98
N VAL A 185 -0.16 -9.94 -9.78
CA VAL A 185 1.08 -9.59 -9.07
C VAL A 185 1.08 -10.03 -7.60
N LYS A 186 -0.09 -10.11 -6.94
CA LYS A 186 -0.23 -10.52 -5.53
C LYS A 186 -0.19 -12.05 -5.32
N ASN A 187 -0.37 -12.81 -6.41
CA ASN A 187 -0.12 -14.24 -6.47
C ASN A 187 -0.95 -15.10 -5.50
N HIS A 188 -2.27 -14.81 -5.42
CA HIS A 188 -3.19 -15.56 -4.56
C HIS A 188 -3.24 -17.05 -4.90
N LYS A 189 -3.04 -17.43 -6.18
CA LYS A 189 -2.96 -18.84 -6.60
C LYS A 189 -1.89 -19.61 -5.81
N PHE A 190 -0.72 -19.00 -5.63
CA PHE A 190 0.36 -19.58 -4.84
C PHE A 190 -0.04 -19.78 -3.37
N ILE A 191 -0.84 -18.86 -2.81
CA ILE A 191 -1.36 -19.01 -1.44
C ILE A 191 -2.25 -20.24 -1.34
N LEU A 192 -3.14 -20.47 -2.31
CA LEU A 192 -3.99 -21.67 -2.36
C LEU A 192 -3.18 -22.96 -2.50
N GLU A 193 -2.13 -22.95 -3.32
CA GLU A 193 -1.22 -24.11 -3.48
C GLU A 193 -0.52 -24.45 -2.16
N VAL A 194 -0.02 -23.43 -1.43
CA VAL A 194 0.58 -23.60 -0.11
C VAL A 194 -0.45 -24.10 0.91
N ALA A 195 -1.66 -23.53 0.93
CA ALA A 195 -2.73 -23.94 1.83
C ALA A 195 -3.13 -25.42 1.61
N ARG A 196 -3.19 -25.87 0.34
CA ARG A 196 -3.47 -27.26 0.00
C ARG A 196 -2.42 -28.23 0.60
N GLU A 197 -1.15 -27.89 0.52
CA GLU A 197 -0.11 -28.75 1.09
C GLU A 197 -0.13 -28.73 2.64
N LEU A 198 -0.38 -27.57 3.26
CA LEU A 198 -0.57 -27.52 4.70
C LEU A 198 -1.75 -28.39 5.17
N LYS A 199 -2.85 -28.43 4.42
CA LYS A 199 -4.00 -29.31 4.66
C LYS A 199 -3.63 -30.76 4.50
N ASN A 200 -2.91 -31.14 3.42
CA ASN A 200 -2.43 -32.50 3.20
C ASN A 200 -1.51 -32.98 4.33
N ASP A 201 -0.73 -32.08 4.92
CA ASP A 201 0.15 -32.33 6.06
C ASP A 201 -0.59 -32.28 7.43
N ASN A 202 -1.94 -32.18 7.44
CA ASN A 202 -2.78 -32.10 8.63
C ASN A 202 -2.40 -30.98 9.60
N VAL A 203 -1.90 -29.84 9.10
CA VAL A 203 -1.66 -28.65 9.91
C VAL A 203 -3.00 -28.02 10.30
N ASN A 204 -3.19 -27.64 11.55
CA ASN A 204 -4.38 -26.90 11.99
C ASN A 204 -4.15 -25.40 11.76
N PHE A 205 -4.71 -24.82 10.69
CA PHE A 205 -4.52 -23.44 10.30
C PHE A 205 -5.81 -22.81 9.72
N GLN A 206 -5.81 -21.50 9.62
CA GLN A 206 -6.72 -20.71 8.77
C GLN A 206 -5.92 -19.66 8.00
N VAL A 207 -6.32 -19.39 6.75
CA VAL A 207 -5.79 -18.29 5.93
C VAL A 207 -6.88 -17.25 5.74
N HIS A 208 -6.60 -16.01 6.10
CA HIS A 208 -7.51 -14.87 5.92
C HIS A 208 -7.01 -14.02 4.75
N LEU A 209 -7.78 -13.99 3.67
CA LEU A 209 -7.52 -13.19 2.46
C LEU A 209 -8.37 -11.92 2.51
N LEU A 210 -7.70 -10.76 2.67
CA LEU A 210 -8.31 -9.45 2.76
C LEU A 210 -8.02 -8.64 1.49
N GLY A 211 -9.05 -8.16 0.85
CA GLY A 211 -8.99 -7.37 -0.37
C GLY A 211 -10.00 -7.83 -1.41
N ASP A 212 -10.05 -7.09 -2.51
CA ASP A 212 -10.91 -7.34 -3.65
C ASP A 212 -10.13 -7.09 -4.94
N GLY A 213 -10.66 -7.46 -6.10
CA GLY A 213 -10.01 -7.24 -7.39
C GLY A 213 -10.51 -8.18 -8.49
N GLU A 214 -9.96 -7.98 -9.68
CA GLU A 214 -10.41 -8.68 -10.91
C GLU A 214 -10.31 -10.22 -10.86
N LEU A 215 -9.46 -10.76 -9.99
CA LEU A 215 -9.27 -12.21 -9.82
C LEU A 215 -10.01 -12.78 -8.59
N PHE A 216 -10.83 -11.99 -7.88
CA PHE A 216 -11.48 -12.43 -6.64
C PHE A 216 -12.33 -13.69 -6.85
N ASP A 217 -13.26 -13.64 -7.81
CA ASP A 217 -14.17 -14.74 -8.09
C ASP A 217 -13.42 -15.98 -8.60
N GLU A 218 -12.40 -15.81 -9.47
CA GLU A 218 -11.56 -16.90 -9.96
C GLU A 218 -10.84 -17.62 -8.81
N ILE A 219 -10.20 -16.87 -7.92
CA ILE A 219 -9.46 -17.43 -6.78
C ILE A 219 -10.40 -18.08 -5.78
N HIS A 220 -11.59 -17.51 -5.55
CA HIS A 220 -12.61 -18.10 -4.69
C HIS A 220 -13.12 -19.44 -5.25
N GLN A 221 -13.40 -19.51 -6.55
CA GLN A 221 -13.78 -20.74 -7.22
C GLN A 221 -12.68 -21.81 -7.12
N MET A 222 -11.41 -21.45 -7.36
CA MET A 222 -10.27 -22.37 -7.22
C MET A 222 -10.16 -22.94 -5.80
N ALA A 223 -10.38 -22.12 -4.76
CA ALA A 223 -10.34 -22.59 -3.37
C ALA A 223 -11.45 -23.64 -3.12
N ASN A 224 -12.66 -23.42 -3.65
CA ASN A 224 -13.77 -24.37 -3.55
C ASN A 224 -13.45 -25.69 -4.28
N GLU A 225 -12.92 -25.64 -5.49
CA GLU A 225 -12.51 -26.82 -6.28
C GLU A 225 -11.40 -27.63 -5.56
N MET A 226 -10.53 -26.95 -4.82
CA MET A 226 -9.49 -27.56 -3.97
C MET A 226 -10.04 -28.03 -2.60
N ASN A 227 -11.32 -27.78 -2.28
CA ASN A 227 -11.94 -28.05 -0.97
C ASN A 227 -11.19 -27.40 0.20
N LEU A 228 -10.75 -26.13 0.05
CA LEU A 228 -9.97 -25.39 1.04
C LEU A 228 -10.87 -24.57 1.98
N GLU A 229 -11.60 -25.25 2.88
CA GLU A 229 -12.47 -24.60 3.89
C GLU A 229 -11.66 -23.75 4.91
N GLU A 230 -10.35 -23.98 5.00
CA GLU A 230 -9.43 -23.25 5.85
C GLU A 230 -9.11 -21.85 5.31
N VAL A 231 -9.46 -21.56 4.05
CA VAL A 231 -9.22 -20.27 3.40
C VAL A 231 -10.47 -19.40 3.47
N CYS A 232 -10.37 -18.31 4.22
CA CYS A 232 -11.47 -17.37 4.47
C CYS A 232 -11.31 -16.10 3.60
N PHE A 233 -12.30 -15.80 2.77
CA PHE A 233 -12.35 -14.62 1.92
C PHE A 233 -13.17 -13.52 2.60
N HIS A 234 -12.57 -12.34 2.81
CA HIS A 234 -13.22 -11.25 3.56
C HIS A 234 -13.60 -10.05 2.68
N GLY A 235 -13.18 -10.03 1.40
CA GLY A 235 -13.36 -8.84 0.58
C GLY A 235 -12.57 -7.64 1.10
N SER A 236 -12.97 -6.45 0.68
CA SER A 236 -12.42 -5.20 1.21
C SER A 236 -12.98 -4.92 2.61
N VAL A 237 -12.09 -4.79 3.60
CA VAL A 237 -12.44 -4.51 4.99
C VAL A 237 -11.73 -3.25 5.50
N GLU A 238 -12.36 -2.51 6.41
CA GLU A 238 -11.76 -1.32 7.02
C GLU A 238 -10.86 -1.65 8.22
N ASN A 239 -11.10 -2.78 8.89
CA ASN A 239 -10.44 -3.20 10.12
C ASN A 239 -9.25 -4.15 9.89
N VAL A 240 -8.45 -3.92 8.84
CA VAL A 240 -7.24 -4.70 8.52
C VAL A 240 -6.32 -4.84 9.73
N ASN A 241 -6.18 -3.78 10.54
CA ASN A 241 -5.39 -3.79 11.76
C ASN A 241 -5.84 -4.84 12.78
N GLU A 242 -7.13 -5.14 12.88
CA GLU A 242 -7.64 -6.17 13.79
C GLU A 242 -7.24 -7.57 13.32
N TYR A 243 -7.35 -7.84 12.00
CA TYR A 243 -6.90 -9.09 11.41
C TYR A 243 -5.40 -9.32 11.59
N LEU A 244 -4.57 -8.30 11.33
CA LEU A 244 -3.13 -8.39 11.56
C LEU A 244 -2.80 -8.66 13.02
N LYS A 245 -3.43 -7.95 13.97
CA LYS A 245 -3.26 -8.19 15.40
C LYS A 245 -3.69 -9.60 15.84
N ALA A 246 -4.72 -10.15 15.23
CA ALA A 246 -5.23 -11.49 15.52
C ALA A 246 -4.37 -12.61 14.90
N SER A 247 -3.54 -12.31 13.90
CA SER A 247 -2.76 -13.28 13.14
C SER A 247 -1.47 -13.71 13.83
N ASP A 248 -1.01 -14.92 13.51
CA ASP A 248 0.29 -15.47 13.91
C ASP A 248 1.35 -15.22 12.83
N LEU A 249 0.93 -15.17 11.57
CA LEU A 249 1.80 -15.02 10.40
C LEU A 249 1.15 -14.13 9.34
N PHE A 250 1.94 -13.27 8.73
CA PHE A 250 1.59 -12.54 7.52
C PHE A 250 2.35 -13.11 6.32
N ILE A 251 1.68 -13.34 5.20
CA ILE A 251 2.33 -13.84 3.98
C ILE A 251 2.12 -12.87 2.81
N LEU A 252 3.20 -12.64 2.03
CA LEU A 252 3.17 -11.75 0.86
C LEU A 252 3.97 -12.36 -0.29
N PRO A 253 3.43 -13.37 -1.01
CA PRO A 253 4.10 -14.03 -2.12
C PRO A 253 4.01 -13.24 -3.43
N SER A 254 4.02 -11.92 -3.36
CA SER A 254 3.91 -11.04 -4.52
C SER A 254 5.06 -11.25 -5.50
N LYS A 255 4.78 -11.27 -6.80
CA LYS A 255 5.80 -11.38 -7.85
C LYS A 255 6.78 -10.20 -7.84
N TYR A 256 6.29 -9.02 -7.50
CA TYR A 256 7.06 -7.80 -7.25
C TYR A 256 6.23 -6.78 -6.45
N GLU A 257 6.92 -5.88 -5.73
CA GLU A 257 6.30 -4.78 -4.99
C GLU A 257 7.07 -3.46 -5.20
N GLY A 258 6.39 -2.34 -4.91
CA GLY A 258 7.02 -1.06 -4.69
C GLY A 258 7.56 -0.98 -3.27
N LEU A 259 6.77 -0.40 -2.38
CA LEU A 259 6.91 -0.49 -0.93
C LEU A 259 5.56 -0.92 -0.36
N PRO A 260 5.39 -2.21 0.01
CA PRO A 260 4.10 -2.72 0.47
C PRO A 260 3.77 -2.19 1.87
N VAL A 261 2.81 -1.26 1.93
CA VAL A 261 2.36 -0.67 3.22
C VAL A 261 1.83 -1.76 4.16
N THR A 262 1.13 -2.76 3.62
CA THR A 262 0.61 -3.88 4.41
C THR A 262 1.69 -4.70 5.13
N LEU A 263 2.90 -4.77 4.57
CA LEU A 263 4.05 -5.40 5.24
C LEU A 263 4.57 -4.53 6.41
N VAL A 264 4.56 -3.20 6.23
CA VAL A 264 4.89 -2.26 7.32
C VAL A 264 3.85 -2.40 8.44
N GLU A 265 2.56 -2.47 8.10
CA GLU A 265 1.45 -2.68 9.03
C GLU A 265 1.57 -4.00 9.80
N ALA A 266 1.87 -5.11 9.11
CA ALA A 266 2.05 -6.42 9.72
C ALA A 266 3.23 -6.45 10.71
N GLN A 267 4.37 -5.89 10.33
CA GLN A 267 5.52 -5.75 11.24
C GLN A 267 5.22 -4.84 12.43
N SER A 268 4.40 -3.77 12.23
CA SER A 268 3.95 -2.90 13.32
C SER A 268 3.05 -3.61 14.32
N ALA A 269 2.31 -4.64 13.88
CA ALA A 269 1.56 -5.54 14.74
C ALA A 269 2.43 -6.63 15.39
N GLY A 270 3.75 -6.63 15.19
CA GLY A 270 4.68 -7.63 15.70
C GLY A 270 4.51 -9.01 15.06
N VAL A 271 3.88 -9.09 13.89
CA VAL A 271 3.60 -10.34 13.21
C VAL A 271 4.80 -10.77 12.36
N LYS A 272 5.18 -12.04 12.44
CA LYS A 272 6.17 -12.64 11.52
C LYS A 272 5.66 -12.56 10.09
N CYS A 273 6.52 -12.17 9.15
CA CYS A 273 6.19 -11.94 7.76
C CYS A 273 7.05 -12.83 6.85
N LEU A 274 6.45 -13.71 6.08
CA LEU A 274 7.11 -14.41 4.99
C LEU A 274 6.76 -13.70 3.68
N VAL A 275 7.76 -13.28 2.96
CA VAL A 275 7.59 -12.51 1.72
C VAL A 275 8.39 -13.14 0.58
N SER A 276 8.00 -12.88 -0.66
CA SER A 276 8.80 -13.33 -1.80
C SER A 276 10.06 -12.47 -1.97
N ASN A 277 11.05 -12.99 -2.72
CA ASN A 277 12.23 -12.22 -3.14
C ASN A 277 11.88 -11.01 -4.04
N GLY A 278 10.65 -10.91 -4.52
CA GLY A 278 10.13 -9.75 -5.27
C GLY A 278 9.77 -8.54 -4.39
N VAL A 279 9.75 -8.72 -3.07
CA VAL A 279 9.45 -7.67 -2.10
C VAL A 279 10.74 -6.93 -1.71
N PRO A 280 10.76 -5.58 -1.73
CA PRO A 280 11.94 -4.80 -1.36
C PRO A 280 12.31 -4.96 0.12
N THR A 281 13.60 -5.17 0.39
CA THR A 281 14.15 -5.23 1.76
C THR A 281 14.10 -3.88 2.48
N GLU A 282 13.82 -2.78 1.78
CA GLU A 282 13.61 -1.45 2.38
C GLU A 282 12.43 -1.43 3.38
N ALA A 283 11.47 -2.36 3.24
CA ALA A 283 10.35 -2.51 4.15
C ALA A 283 10.68 -3.28 5.44
N ASP A 284 11.85 -3.92 5.53
CA ASP A 284 12.24 -4.69 6.72
C ASP A 284 12.60 -3.78 7.90
N PHE A 285 12.01 -4.03 9.06
CA PHE A 285 12.34 -3.32 10.31
C PHE A 285 13.68 -3.76 10.92
N ASN A 286 14.33 -4.81 10.38
CA ASN A 286 15.53 -5.44 10.92
C ASN A 286 15.36 -6.00 12.35
N LEU A 287 14.14 -6.40 12.69
CA LEU A 287 13.79 -7.06 13.96
C LEU A 287 13.68 -8.58 13.82
N GLY A 288 14.07 -9.14 12.68
CA GLY A 288 13.87 -10.56 12.38
C GLY A 288 12.41 -10.97 12.13
N LEU A 289 11.51 -9.99 12.00
CA LEU A 289 10.10 -10.24 11.64
C LEU A 289 9.94 -10.60 10.17
N MET A 290 10.69 -9.99 9.26
CA MET A 290 10.61 -10.27 7.82
C MET A 290 11.60 -11.35 7.40
N GLU A 291 11.16 -12.23 6.50
CA GLU A 291 11.97 -13.25 5.87
C GLU A 291 11.58 -13.39 4.40
N ALA A 292 12.57 -13.24 3.51
CA ALA A 292 12.37 -13.34 2.07
C ALA A 292 12.67 -14.76 1.59
N LEU A 293 11.74 -15.32 0.80
CA LEU A 293 11.80 -16.68 0.28
C LEU A 293 11.64 -16.69 -1.25
N PRO A 294 12.23 -17.64 -1.97
CA PRO A 294 11.88 -17.89 -3.36
C PRO A 294 10.42 -18.35 -3.45
N LEU A 295 9.78 -18.14 -4.62
CA LEU A 295 8.41 -18.60 -4.86
C LEU A 295 8.40 -20.11 -5.18
N GLU A 296 8.85 -20.90 -4.24
CA GLU A 296 8.88 -22.37 -4.25
C GLU A 296 8.00 -22.90 -3.13
N LYS A 297 6.92 -23.57 -3.50
CA LYS A 297 5.85 -24.00 -2.58
C LYS A 297 6.39 -24.77 -1.35
N ASP A 298 7.25 -25.74 -1.56
CA ASP A 298 7.75 -26.62 -0.50
C ASP A 298 8.58 -25.87 0.54
N ILE A 299 9.31 -24.83 0.12
CA ILE A 299 10.06 -23.95 1.02
C ILE A 299 9.09 -23.19 1.93
N TRP A 300 8.01 -22.63 1.36
CA TRP A 300 7.00 -21.89 2.12
C TRP A 300 6.27 -22.81 3.11
N VAL A 301 5.83 -23.99 2.67
CA VAL A 301 5.18 -25.00 3.54
C VAL A 301 6.08 -25.35 4.72
N THR A 302 7.34 -25.70 4.45
CA THR A 302 8.33 -26.04 5.48
C THR A 302 8.49 -24.87 6.47
N ARG A 303 8.60 -23.66 5.95
CA ARG A 303 8.83 -22.48 6.79
C ARG A 303 7.61 -22.12 7.63
N ILE A 304 6.40 -22.24 7.08
CA ILE A 304 5.16 -22.03 7.83
C ILE A 304 5.05 -23.05 8.97
N LYS A 305 5.32 -24.33 8.73
CA LYS A 305 5.32 -25.37 9.78
C LYS A 305 6.30 -25.06 10.92
N GLN A 306 7.48 -24.51 10.59
CA GLN A 306 8.43 -24.03 11.60
C GLN A 306 7.87 -22.84 12.40
N CYS A 307 7.12 -21.93 11.77
CA CYS A 307 6.46 -20.82 12.46
C CYS A 307 5.35 -21.31 13.41
N VAL A 308 4.60 -22.37 13.04
CA VAL A 308 3.61 -23.00 13.91
C VAL A 308 4.25 -23.47 15.22
N SER A 309 5.44 -24.07 15.14
CA SER A 309 6.16 -24.64 16.29
C SER A 309 6.91 -23.60 17.12
N ASN A 310 7.19 -22.40 16.56
CA ASN A 310 8.01 -21.38 17.24
C ASN A 310 7.40 -19.98 17.11
N LYS A 311 6.55 -19.64 18.07
CA LYS A 311 5.87 -18.34 18.15
C LYS A 311 6.74 -17.32 18.91
N LYS A 312 7.80 -16.83 18.28
CA LYS A 312 8.64 -15.76 18.86
C LYS A 312 7.97 -14.40 18.66
N ARG A 313 7.95 -13.57 19.71
CA ARG A 313 7.46 -12.18 19.67
C ARG A 313 8.57 -11.19 19.92
N ILE A 314 8.40 -10.01 19.34
CA ILE A 314 9.28 -8.86 19.53
C ILE A 314 8.63 -7.93 20.55
N ALA A 315 9.43 -7.31 21.40
CA ALA A 315 8.95 -6.32 22.36
C ALA A 315 8.40 -5.10 21.63
N GLN A 316 7.29 -4.56 22.14
CA GLN A 316 6.61 -3.41 21.55
C GLN A 316 7.54 -2.18 21.42
N SER A 317 8.40 -1.93 22.42
CA SER A 317 9.38 -0.84 22.41
C SER A 317 10.37 -0.92 21.25
N ASP A 318 10.76 -2.13 20.85
CA ASP A 318 11.69 -2.36 19.74
C ASP A 318 10.99 -2.06 18.40
N ILE A 319 9.72 -2.47 18.28
CA ILE A 319 8.89 -2.20 17.10
C ILE A 319 8.71 -0.68 16.94
N GLU A 320 8.33 0.04 18.01
CA GLU A 320 8.15 1.49 17.98
C GLU A 320 9.44 2.23 17.59
N SER A 321 10.56 1.79 18.15
CA SER A 321 11.87 2.34 17.83
C SER A 321 12.24 2.12 16.36
N ALA A 322 11.97 0.92 15.82
CA ALA A 322 12.22 0.61 14.42
C ALA A 322 11.34 1.42 13.47
N ILE A 323 10.05 1.60 13.80
CA ILE A 323 9.10 2.41 13.03
C ILE A 323 9.59 3.86 12.92
N ARG A 324 9.95 4.48 14.06
CA ARG A 324 10.49 5.85 14.09
C ARG A 324 11.78 5.97 13.30
N ASN A 325 12.76 5.10 13.54
CA ASN A 325 14.04 5.13 12.84
C ASN A 325 13.91 4.97 11.31
N ARG A 326 12.85 4.32 10.83
CA ARG A 326 12.54 4.12 9.42
C ARG A 326 11.65 5.21 8.81
N GLY A 327 11.12 6.13 9.64
CA GLY A 327 10.24 7.21 9.22
C GLY A 327 8.86 6.74 8.76
N TYR A 328 8.37 5.60 9.28
CA TYR A 328 7.03 5.08 8.99
C TYR A 328 5.97 5.63 9.96
N ASP A 329 6.35 6.40 10.95
CA ASP A 329 5.37 7.11 11.78
C ASP A 329 4.62 8.15 10.95
N ILE A 330 3.28 8.15 11.05
CA ILE A 330 2.45 9.03 10.23
C ILE A 330 2.66 10.51 10.53
N LYS A 331 2.93 10.87 11.79
CA LYS A 331 3.17 12.27 12.17
C LYS A 331 4.47 12.78 11.58
N GLU A 332 5.54 11.95 11.63
CA GLU A 332 6.81 12.30 11.00
C GLU A 332 6.69 12.38 9.47
N SER A 333 6.00 11.43 8.85
CA SER A 333 5.75 11.45 7.41
C SER A 333 4.92 12.66 6.98
N ALA A 334 3.91 13.05 7.76
CA ALA A 334 3.11 14.24 7.51
C ALA A 334 3.95 15.53 7.62
N ASN A 335 4.77 15.66 8.67
CA ASN A 335 5.66 16.81 8.82
C ASN A 335 6.66 16.94 7.67
N LYS A 336 7.33 15.83 7.28
CA LYS A 336 8.21 15.83 6.10
C LYS A 336 7.47 16.17 4.80
N MET A 337 6.20 15.78 4.71
CA MET A 337 5.37 16.12 3.55
C MET A 337 5.02 17.62 3.54
N LEU A 338 4.73 18.21 4.71
CA LEU A 338 4.49 19.65 4.85
C LEU A 338 5.71 20.47 4.41
N GLU A 339 6.92 20.05 4.79
CA GLU A 339 8.17 20.69 4.36
C GLU A 339 8.36 20.72 2.82
N VAL A 340 7.67 19.85 2.10
CA VAL A 340 7.70 19.85 0.62
C VAL A 340 6.89 21.00 0.05
N TYR A 341 5.87 21.48 0.78
CA TYR A 341 4.99 22.58 0.34
C TYR A 341 5.50 23.97 0.76
N LEU A 342 6.42 24.02 1.73
CA LEU A 342 7.13 25.22 2.16
C LEU A 342 8.39 25.44 1.32
#